data_d3875f22bfb08a8c556ed109734f0c08
#
_entry.id   d3875f22bfb08a8c556ed109734f0c08
#
_cell.length_a   1.000
_cell.length_b   1.000
_cell.length_c   1.000
_cell.angle_alpha   90.00
_cell.angle_beta   90.00
_cell.angle_gamma   90.00
#
_symmetry.space_group_name_H-M   'P 1'
#
loop_
_entity.id
_entity.type
_entity.pdbx_description
1 polymer ?
#
loop_
_entity_poly.entity_id
_entity_poly.type
_entity_poly.pdbx_seq_one_letter_code
_entity_poly.pdbx_strand_id
1 'polypeptide(L)'
;LNATEIRKITGVIEVVTLDHGIGVVADTLEKALKAKAALRIEWSKGAKAATHSSEQAYAEYTALVNDDSRKGRSLESKGDPANAIKMATKVYTAMYKNDYLYHAQMEPLNAVVSLAADGNSAEVWCGTQAPDSAKGAAARVLGLNESKVTLYPHYLGGGFGRRSSPDYVEEAAALAKAVRKPVKLIWTREDDMQYGQFRPICLQHLQA
;
A
#
# COMPACT_ATOMS: atom_id res chain seq x y z
N LEU A 1 -17.08 10.95 12.09
CA LEU A 1 -16.47 9.89 12.91
C LEU A 1 -17.03 9.92 14.33
N ASN A 2 -17.50 8.77 14.83
CA ASN A 2 -18.03 8.60 16.20
C ASN A 2 -16.97 8.20 17.25
N ALA A 3 -15.77 8.76 17.18
CA ALA A 3 -14.62 8.38 18.01
C ALA A 3 -14.91 8.40 19.53
N THR A 4 -15.71 9.39 20.01
CA THR A 4 -16.07 9.50 21.42
C THR A 4 -16.87 8.29 21.94
N GLU A 5 -17.74 7.72 21.11
CA GLU A 5 -18.49 6.50 21.45
C GLU A 5 -17.56 5.28 21.46
N ILE A 6 -16.68 5.17 20.48
CA ILE A 6 -15.73 4.06 20.37
C ILE A 6 -14.77 4.01 21.55
N ARG A 7 -14.26 5.16 22.00
CA ARG A 7 -13.37 5.24 23.19
C ARG A 7 -14.03 4.74 24.48
N LYS A 8 -15.37 4.68 24.55
CA LYS A 8 -16.11 4.16 25.70
C LYS A 8 -16.20 2.63 25.73
N ILE A 9 -15.85 1.96 24.64
CA ILE A 9 -15.85 0.50 24.57
C ILE A 9 -14.73 -0.03 25.46
N THR A 10 -15.06 -0.93 26.38
CA THR A 10 -14.12 -1.50 27.34
C THR A 10 -12.92 -2.13 26.61
N GLY A 11 -11.72 -1.70 27.00
CA GLY A 11 -10.45 -2.16 26.46
C GLY A 11 -9.96 -1.38 25.24
N VAL A 12 -10.73 -0.45 24.69
CA VAL A 12 -10.23 0.51 23.71
C VAL A 12 -9.32 1.50 24.41
N ILE A 13 -8.13 1.67 23.87
CA ILE A 13 -7.10 2.57 24.38
C ILE A 13 -7.20 3.92 23.66
N GLU A 14 -7.30 3.89 22.32
CA GLU A 14 -7.37 5.11 21.52
C GLU A 14 -8.00 4.85 20.15
N VAL A 15 -8.58 5.92 19.57
CA VAL A 15 -9.01 6.00 18.18
C VAL A 15 -8.17 7.10 17.53
N VAL A 16 -7.30 6.71 16.63
CA VAL A 16 -6.32 7.58 15.98
C VAL A 16 -6.75 7.88 14.55
N THR A 17 -6.87 9.15 14.21
CA THR A 17 -7.08 9.57 12.82
C THR A 17 -5.73 9.63 12.11
N LEU A 18 -5.62 8.91 11.01
CA LEU A 18 -4.50 8.94 10.08
C LEU A 18 -4.90 9.74 8.84
N ASP A 19 -3.95 10.13 8.00
CA ASP A 19 -4.22 10.91 6.78
C ASP A 19 -5.14 10.17 5.80
N HIS A 20 -5.13 8.85 5.83
CA HIS A 20 -5.85 7.97 4.89
C HIS A 20 -6.75 6.93 5.59
N GLY A 21 -6.89 7.02 6.91
CA GLY A 21 -7.63 5.99 7.63
C GLY A 21 -7.87 6.30 9.11
N ILE A 22 -8.44 5.31 9.79
CA ILE A 22 -8.69 5.35 11.22
C ILE A 22 -8.07 4.12 11.87
N GLY A 23 -7.17 4.32 12.82
CA GLY A 23 -6.62 3.26 13.64
C GLY A 23 -7.39 3.12 14.97
N VAL A 24 -7.77 1.89 15.32
CA VAL A 24 -8.33 1.57 16.64
C VAL A 24 -7.31 0.77 17.44
N VAL A 25 -6.89 1.31 18.55
CA VAL A 25 -5.95 0.65 19.48
C VAL A 25 -6.71 0.13 20.68
N ALA A 26 -6.56 -1.14 21.00
CA ALA A 26 -7.17 -1.79 22.16
C ALA A 26 -6.18 -2.75 22.84
N ASP A 27 -6.52 -3.23 24.02
CA ASP A 27 -5.69 -4.15 24.79
C ASP A 27 -5.70 -5.59 24.24
N THR A 28 -6.70 -5.94 23.39
CA THR A 28 -6.78 -7.21 22.67
C THR A 28 -7.26 -7.01 21.24
N LEU A 29 -6.90 -7.94 20.36
CA LEU A 29 -7.36 -7.96 18.96
C LEU A 29 -8.90 -8.05 18.87
N GLU A 30 -9.52 -8.89 19.71
CA GLU A 30 -10.98 -9.03 19.72
C GLU A 30 -11.68 -7.70 19.99
N LYS A 31 -11.20 -6.95 20.99
CA LYS A 31 -11.77 -5.64 21.33
C LYS A 31 -11.49 -4.61 20.22
N ALA A 32 -10.32 -4.64 19.60
CA ALA A 32 -10.01 -3.79 18.46
C ALA A 32 -10.96 -4.07 17.29
N LEU A 33 -11.20 -5.33 16.95
CA LEU A 33 -12.13 -5.73 15.89
C LEU A 33 -13.59 -5.34 16.23
N LYS A 34 -14.03 -5.54 17.47
CA LYS A 34 -15.36 -5.11 17.93
C LYS A 34 -15.54 -3.59 17.81
N ALA A 35 -14.54 -2.84 18.23
CA ALA A 35 -14.55 -1.39 18.16
C ALA A 35 -14.50 -0.91 16.69
N LYS A 36 -13.68 -1.54 15.84
CA LYS A 36 -13.63 -1.27 14.40
C LYS A 36 -15.01 -1.49 13.75
N ALA A 37 -15.70 -2.57 14.08
CA ALA A 37 -17.04 -2.85 13.53
C ALA A 37 -18.11 -1.82 13.96
N ALA A 38 -17.91 -1.14 15.08
CA ALA A 38 -18.79 -0.09 15.58
C ALA A 38 -18.45 1.31 15.05
N LEU A 39 -17.36 1.46 14.28
CA LEU A 39 -16.99 2.74 13.67
C LEU A 39 -18.04 3.20 12.66
N ARG A 40 -18.40 4.47 12.74
CA ARG A 40 -19.18 5.19 11.71
C ARG A 40 -18.31 6.30 11.15
N ILE A 41 -17.88 6.12 9.90
CA ILE A 41 -16.95 7.02 9.22
C ILE A 41 -17.67 7.66 8.05
N GLU A 42 -17.57 8.97 7.96
CA GLU A 42 -17.96 9.74 6.80
C GLU A 42 -16.69 10.22 6.11
N TRP A 43 -16.49 9.78 4.88
CA TRP A 43 -15.30 10.09 4.10
C TRP A 43 -15.50 11.36 3.28
N SER A 44 -14.45 12.15 3.15
CA SER A 44 -14.47 13.30 2.23
C SER A 44 -14.56 12.81 0.77
N LYS A 45 -15.26 13.57 -0.06
CA LYS A 45 -15.45 13.24 -1.49
C LYS A 45 -14.28 13.69 -2.38
N GLY A 46 -13.21 14.23 -1.81
CA GLY A 46 -12.09 14.82 -2.56
C GLY A 46 -11.03 13.84 -3.07
N ALA A 47 -11.16 12.53 -2.84
CA ALA A 47 -10.19 11.56 -3.30
C ALA A 47 -10.24 11.42 -4.83
N LYS A 48 -9.10 11.53 -5.50
CA LYS A 48 -8.98 11.34 -6.97
C LYS A 48 -9.50 9.99 -7.44
N ALA A 49 -9.41 8.96 -6.59
CA ALA A 49 -9.92 7.62 -6.89
C ALA A 49 -11.45 7.52 -6.87
N ALA A 50 -12.17 8.50 -6.31
CA ALA A 50 -13.63 8.46 -6.19
C ALA A 50 -14.36 8.45 -7.54
N THR A 51 -13.72 8.94 -8.60
CA THR A 51 -14.26 8.98 -9.97
C THR A 51 -13.55 8.02 -10.93
N HIS A 52 -12.66 7.18 -10.40
CA HIS A 52 -11.91 6.25 -11.24
C HIS A 52 -12.81 5.15 -11.80
N SER A 53 -12.69 4.90 -13.11
CA SER A 53 -13.33 3.81 -13.84
C SER A 53 -12.29 3.03 -14.62
N SER A 54 -12.21 1.71 -14.40
CA SER A 54 -11.31 0.85 -15.18
C SER A 54 -11.67 0.84 -16.66
N GLU A 55 -12.95 0.91 -17.00
CA GLU A 55 -13.43 0.97 -18.38
C GLU A 55 -12.95 2.25 -19.08
N GLN A 56 -13.10 3.41 -18.40
CA GLN A 56 -12.59 4.68 -18.92
C GLN A 56 -11.07 4.65 -19.06
N ALA A 57 -10.35 4.12 -18.09
CA ALA A 57 -8.89 4.00 -18.16
C ALA A 57 -8.44 3.15 -19.33
N TYR A 58 -9.11 2.05 -19.63
CA TYR A 58 -8.80 1.25 -20.81
C TYR A 58 -9.10 1.98 -22.13
N ALA A 59 -10.17 2.75 -22.19
CA ALA A 59 -10.46 3.57 -23.37
C ALA A 59 -9.36 4.63 -23.60
N GLU A 60 -8.94 5.32 -22.54
CA GLU A 60 -7.86 6.30 -22.57
C GLU A 60 -6.51 5.66 -22.96
N TYR A 61 -6.16 4.50 -22.39
CA TYR A 61 -4.93 3.78 -22.73
C TYR A 61 -4.94 3.27 -24.17
N THR A 62 -6.09 2.78 -24.65
CA THR A 62 -6.24 2.35 -26.05
C THR A 62 -6.04 3.52 -27.00
N ALA A 63 -6.63 4.66 -26.72
CA ALA A 63 -6.42 5.88 -27.51
C ALA A 63 -4.94 6.31 -27.48
N LEU A 64 -4.30 6.24 -26.31
CA LEU A 64 -2.90 6.62 -26.15
C LEU A 64 -1.92 5.75 -26.94
N VAL A 65 -2.09 4.42 -26.91
CA VAL A 65 -1.17 3.51 -27.61
C VAL A 65 -1.37 3.49 -29.14
N ASN A 66 -2.50 4.00 -29.62
CA ASN A 66 -2.81 4.14 -31.05
C ASN A 66 -2.52 5.57 -31.58
N ASP A 67 -2.02 6.47 -30.74
CA ASP A 67 -1.69 7.85 -31.13
C ASP A 67 -0.20 7.96 -31.46
N ASP A 68 0.17 7.80 -32.70
CA ASP A 68 1.55 7.88 -33.20
C ASP A 68 2.18 9.26 -33.03
N SER A 69 1.39 10.32 -32.79
CA SER A 69 1.90 11.67 -32.52
C SER A 69 2.53 11.79 -31.12
N ARG A 70 2.18 10.91 -30.20
CA ARG A 70 2.68 10.90 -28.82
C ARG A 70 3.83 9.94 -28.66
N LYS A 71 5.00 10.48 -28.39
CA LYS A 71 6.19 9.69 -28.11
C LYS A 71 6.23 9.26 -26.64
N GLY A 72 6.35 7.96 -26.44
CA GLY A 72 6.63 7.40 -25.11
C GLY A 72 8.09 7.62 -24.68
N ARG A 73 8.38 7.30 -23.44
CA ARG A 73 9.76 7.21 -22.95
C ARG A 73 10.40 5.93 -23.49
N SER A 74 11.48 6.06 -24.25
CA SER A 74 12.30 4.90 -24.62
C SER A 74 12.97 4.33 -23.37
N LEU A 75 12.78 3.05 -23.13
CA LEU A 75 13.45 2.30 -22.05
C LEU A 75 14.72 1.62 -22.57
N GLU A 76 14.61 1.01 -23.77
CA GLU A 76 15.72 0.38 -24.46
C GLU A 76 15.51 0.53 -25.97
N SER A 77 16.57 0.71 -26.72
CA SER A 77 16.51 0.72 -28.19
C SER A 77 17.76 0.04 -28.73
N LYS A 78 17.55 -0.97 -29.58
CA LYS A 78 18.63 -1.68 -30.26
C LYS A 78 18.25 -1.86 -31.74
N GLY A 79 19.11 -1.42 -32.63
CA GLY A 79 18.85 -1.40 -34.06
C GLY A 79 17.83 -0.36 -34.49
N ASP A 80 17.10 -0.64 -35.56
CA ASP A 80 16.02 0.20 -36.11
C ASP A 80 14.73 -0.64 -36.28
N PRO A 81 13.96 -0.81 -35.19
CA PRO A 81 12.75 -1.63 -35.23
C PRO A 81 11.66 -1.04 -36.10
N ALA A 82 11.59 0.29 -36.25
CA ALA A 82 10.59 0.94 -37.08
C ALA A 82 10.82 0.62 -38.57
N ASN A 83 12.08 0.65 -39.02
CA ASN A 83 12.43 0.27 -40.39
C ASN A 83 12.30 -1.25 -40.61
N ALA A 84 12.66 -2.06 -39.59
CA ALA A 84 12.51 -3.51 -39.69
C ALA A 84 11.02 -3.92 -39.88
N ILE A 85 10.11 -3.32 -39.16
CA ILE A 85 8.66 -3.55 -39.30
C ILE A 85 8.16 -3.09 -40.66
N LYS A 86 8.63 -1.94 -41.19
CA LYS A 86 8.27 -1.45 -42.51
C LYS A 86 8.70 -2.41 -43.66
N MET A 87 9.86 -3.03 -43.49
CA MET A 87 10.45 -3.93 -44.48
C MET A 87 9.99 -5.37 -44.36
N ALA A 88 9.29 -5.69 -43.27
CA ALA A 88 8.83 -7.05 -43.01
C ALA A 88 7.76 -7.51 -44.02
N THR A 89 7.86 -8.74 -44.48
CA THR A 89 6.84 -9.36 -45.32
C THR A 89 5.55 -9.69 -44.58
N LYS A 90 5.65 -9.78 -43.24
CA LYS A 90 4.52 -10.04 -42.37
C LYS A 90 4.78 -9.39 -40.99
N VAL A 91 3.79 -8.69 -40.48
CA VAL A 91 3.82 -8.06 -39.16
C VAL A 91 2.74 -8.69 -38.29
N TYR A 92 3.11 -9.09 -37.09
CA TYR A 92 2.17 -9.52 -36.05
C TYR A 92 1.94 -8.39 -35.08
N THR A 93 0.68 -8.13 -34.77
CA THR A 93 0.29 -7.13 -33.80
C THR A 93 -0.60 -7.78 -32.75
N ALA A 94 -0.34 -7.51 -31.50
CA ALA A 94 -1.15 -8.00 -30.38
C ALA A 94 -1.30 -6.93 -29.31
N MET A 95 -2.47 -6.91 -28.69
CA MET A 95 -2.77 -6.03 -27.56
C MET A 95 -3.13 -6.88 -26.35
N TYR A 96 -2.45 -6.64 -25.24
CA TYR A 96 -2.68 -7.32 -23.97
C TYR A 96 -3.11 -6.31 -22.93
N LYS A 97 -4.05 -6.68 -22.09
CA LYS A 97 -4.49 -5.87 -20.96
C LYS A 97 -4.58 -6.67 -19.68
N ASN A 98 -4.26 -6.04 -18.59
CA ASN A 98 -4.35 -6.62 -17.25
C ASN A 98 -5.18 -5.70 -16.37
N ASP A 99 -6.12 -6.25 -15.64
CA ASP A 99 -6.89 -5.54 -14.63
C ASP A 99 -6.04 -5.27 -13.37
N TYR A 100 -6.60 -4.49 -12.45
CA TYR A 100 -6.06 -4.41 -11.10
C TYR A 100 -6.06 -5.79 -10.44
N LEU A 101 -4.91 -6.19 -9.91
CA LEU A 101 -4.76 -7.49 -9.27
C LEU A 101 -4.41 -7.31 -7.80
N TYR A 102 -5.20 -7.94 -6.93
CA TYR A 102 -4.87 -8.12 -5.53
C TYR A 102 -3.73 -9.13 -5.39
N HIS A 103 -2.75 -8.83 -4.51
CA HIS A 103 -1.56 -9.69 -4.35
C HIS A 103 -1.86 -11.02 -3.65
N ALA A 104 -2.92 -11.07 -2.84
CA ALA A 104 -3.45 -12.27 -2.20
C ALA A 104 -2.42 -13.06 -1.36
N GLN A 105 -1.53 -12.36 -0.67
CA GLN A 105 -0.64 -13.01 0.29
C GLN A 105 -1.46 -13.70 1.39
N MET A 106 -1.04 -14.90 1.80
CA MET A 106 -1.78 -15.69 2.81
C MET A 106 -1.81 -15.00 4.17
N GLU A 107 -0.69 -14.45 4.59
CA GLU A 107 -0.60 -13.64 5.81
C GLU A 107 -1.00 -12.19 5.52
N PRO A 108 -2.08 -11.66 6.11
CA PRO A 108 -2.42 -10.24 6.00
C PRO A 108 -1.31 -9.34 6.54
N LEU A 109 -1.27 -8.10 6.08
CA LEU A 109 -0.25 -7.15 6.49
C LEU A 109 -0.25 -6.93 8.00
N ASN A 110 0.93 -6.96 8.59
CA ASN A 110 1.10 -6.75 10.02
C ASN A 110 2.50 -6.20 10.33
N ALA A 111 2.59 -5.46 11.42
CA ALA A 111 3.85 -4.98 11.96
C ALA A 111 3.72 -4.73 13.46
N VAL A 112 4.83 -4.85 14.18
CA VAL A 112 4.95 -4.37 15.57
C VAL A 112 5.92 -3.21 15.58
N VAL A 113 5.53 -2.11 16.24
CA VAL A 113 6.41 -0.97 16.49
C VAL A 113 6.40 -0.63 17.96
N SER A 114 7.60 -0.51 18.54
CA SER A 114 7.82 -0.09 19.91
C SER A 114 8.70 1.15 19.92
N LEU A 115 8.12 2.29 20.35
CA LEU A 115 8.87 3.52 20.56
C LEU A 115 9.41 3.52 21.99
N ALA A 116 10.68 3.81 22.17
CA ALA A 116 11.28 3.94 23.50
C ALA A 116 10.58 5.03 24.32
N ALA A 117 10.57 4.89 25.64
CA ALA A 117 9.87 5.81 26.53
C ALA A 117 10.35 7.27 26.40
N ASP A 118 11.64 7.45 26.16
CA ASP A 118 12.26 8.77 25.92
C ASP A 118 11.99 9.33 24.51
N GLY A 119 11.42 8.51 23.63
CA GLY A 119 11.10 8.88 22.25
C GLY A 119 12.30 8.96 21.31
N ASN A 120 13.50 8.52 21.71
CA ASN A 120 14.75 8.72 20.97
C ASN A 120 15.18 7.50 20.14
N SER A 121 14.49 6.38 20.26
CA SER A 121 14.75 5.17 19.47
C SER A 121 13.49 4.34 19.30
N ALA A 122 13.50 3.43 18.34
CA ALA A 122 12.39 2.53 18.12
C ALA A 122 12.86 1.17 17.61
N GLU A 123 12.04 0.16 17.88
CA GLU A 123 12.18 -1.18 17.36
C GLU A 123 10.97 -1.53 16.49
N VAL A 124 11.21 -2.23 15.39
CA VAL A 124 10.21 -2.61 14.39
C VAL A 124 10.37 -4.09 14.06
N TRP A 125 9.28 -4.84 14.14
CA TRP A 125 9.22 -6.24 13.72
C TRP A 125 8.18 -6.38 12.63
N CYS A 126 8.59 -6.86 11.46
CA CYS A 126 7.67 -7.08 10.33
C CYS A 126 8.23 -8.09 9.32
N GLY A 127 7.32 -8.77 8.63
CA GLY A 127 7.64 -9.49 7.41
C GLY A 127 7.66 -8.53 6.22
N THR A 128 8.81 -8.27 5.62
CA THR A 128 8.97 -7.29 4.53
C THR A 128 9.88 -7.81 3.41
N GLN A 129 9.63 -7.38 2.18
CA GLN A 129 10.49 -7.63 1.02
C GLN A 129 11.52 -6.50 0.82
N ALA A 130 11.40 -5.38 1.56
CA ALA A 130 12.27 -4.22 1.47
C ALA A 130 12.62 -3.66 2.87
N PRO A 131 13.54 -4.33 3.62
CA PRO A 131 13.86 -3.96 5.00
C PRO A 131 14.29 -2.50 5.17
N ASP A 132 15.15 -1.99 4.27
CA ASP A 132 15.63 -0.60 4.35
C ASP A 132 14.50 0.39 4.16
N SER A 133 13.59 0.13 3.21
CA SER A 133 12.39 0.96 3.00
C SER A 133 11.47 0.96 4.21
N ALA A 134 11.25 -0.19 4.83
CA ALA A 134 10.43 -0.32 6.04
C ALA A 134 11.05 0.42 7.23
N LYS A 135 12.36 0.32 7.41
CA LYS A 135 13.11 1.04 8.44
C LYS A 135 13.03 2.56 8.25
N GLY A 136 13.32 3.04 7.01
CA GLY A 136 13.24 4.45 6.67
C GLY A 136 11.84 5.03 6.83
N ALA A 137 10.81 4.26 6.49
CA ALA A 137 9.41 4.64 6.67
C ALA A 137 9.03 4.81 8.15
N ALA A 138 9.41 3.86 9.01
CA ALA A 138 9.20 3.98 10.45
C ALA A 138 9.94 5.19 11.03
N ALA A 139 11.20 5.39 10.66
CA ALA A 139 12.01 6.53 11.11
C ALA A 139 11.35 7.87 10.74
N ARG A 140 10.90 8.01 9.50
CA ARG A 140 10.21 9.21 9.01
C ARG A 140 8.95 9.53 9.80
N VAL A 141 8.07 8.54 10.02
CA VAL A 141 6.82 8.72 10.76
C VAL A 141 7.08 9.07 12.23
N LEU A 142 8.05 8.42 12.86
CA LEU A 142 8.42 8.67 14.23
C LEU A 142 9.18 10.01 14.42
N GLY A 143 9.77 10.56 13.36
CA GLY A 143 10.62 11.76 13.40
C GLY A 143 12.02 11.43 13.93
N LEU A 144 12.52 10.23 13.69
CA LEU A 144 13.82 9.74 14.13
C LEU A 144 14.83 9.68 12.96
N ASN A 145 16.13 9.73 13.30
CA ASN A 145 17.13 9.30 12.36
C ASN A 145 17.08 7.77 12.20
N GLU A 146 17.30 7.25 10.99
CA GLU A 146 17.25 5.80 10.71
C GLU A 146 18.21 4.99 11.58
N SER A 147 19.35 5.57 11.99
CA SER A 147 20.30 4.92 12.91
C SER A 147 19.71 4.66 14.32
N LYS A 148 18.60 5.30 14.66
CA LYS A 148 17.85 5.13 15.93
C LYS A 148 16.70 4.13 15.82
N VAL A 149 16.49 3.56 14.63
CA VAL A 149 15.48 2.53 14.41
C VAL A 149 16.16 1.19 14.16
N THR A 150 15.81 0.20 14.97
CA THR A 150 16.23 -1.19 14.75
C THR A 150 15.07 -1.96 14.13
N LEU A 151 15.29 -2.56 12.96
CA LEU A 151 14.30 -3.39 12.30
C LEU A 151 14.73 -4.87 12.38
N TYR A 152 13.81 -5.69 12.83
CA TYR A 152 13.93 -7.15 12.91
C TYR A 152 13.04 -7.77 11.83
N PRO A 153 13.59 -8.15 10.68
CA PRO A 153 12.81 -8.79 9.63
C PRO A 153 12.43 -10.21 10.03
N HIS A 154 11.17 -10.56 9.85
CA HIS A 154 10.65 -11.91 10.04
C HIS A 154 10.40 -12.60 8.71
N TYR A 155 10.29 -13.93 8.75
CA TYR A 155 9.69 -14.66 7.64
C TYR A 155 8.29 -14.16 7.38
N LEU A 156 7.91 -14.08 6.12
CA LEU A 156 6.61 -13.59 5.70
C LEU A 156 5.78 -14.71 5.04
N GLY A 157 4.49 -14.70 5.30
CA GLY A 157 3.52 -15.63 4.71
C GLY A 157 3.06 -15.22 3.32
N GLY A 158 4.04 -14.98 2.42
CA GLY A 158 3.83 -14.49 1.08
C GLY A 158 3.97 -12.96 0.99
N GLY A 159 4.42 -12.49 -0.16
CA GLY A 159 4.62 -11.06 -0.40
C GLY A 159 4.19 -10.67 -1.81
N PHE A 160 4.70 -11.39 -2.82
CA PHE A 160 4.37 -11.20 -4.25
C PHE A 160 4.52 -9.74 -4.74
N GLY A 161 5.41 -8.97 -4.09
CA GLY A 161 5.59 -7.54 -4.34
C GLY A 161 4.84 -6.62 -3.37
N ARG A 162 3.76 -7.05 -2.70
CA ARG A 162 2.96 -6.22 -1.81
C ARG A 162 3.75 -5.67 -0.62
N ARG A 163 4.60 -6.51 -0.05
CA ARG A 163 5.40 -6.16 1.14
C ARG A 163 6.68 -5.37 0.81
N SER A 164 6.84 -4.92 -0.43
CA SER A 164 7.84 -3.91 -0.79
C SER A 164 7.37 -2.50 -0.44
N SER A 165 6.07 -2.29 -0.30
CA SER A 165 5.49 -1.03 0.20
C SER A 165 5.38 -1.07 1.72
N PRO A 166 5.92 -0.08 2.45
CA PRO A 166 5.96 -0.08 3.91
C PRO A 166 4.75 0.57 4.59
N ASP A 167 3.64 0.78 3.90
CA ASP A 167 2.45 1.48 4.40
C ASP A 167 1.94 0.94 5.74
N TYR A 168 1.86 -0.38 5.90
CA TYR A 168 1.47 -1.02 7.17
C TYR A 168 2.48 -0.77 8.32
N VAL A 169 3.76 -0.56 7.99
CA VAL A 169 4.77 -0.17 8.99
C VAL A 169 4.61 1.30 9.38
N GLU A 170 4.31 2.17 8.42
CA GLU A 170 4.01 3.58 8.67
C GLU A 170 2.81 3.75 9.59
N GLU A 171 1.74 3.01 9.34
CA GLU A 171 0.55 3.00 10.17
C GLU A 171 0.85 2.50 11.60
N ALA A 172 1.56 1.37 11.73
CA ALA A 172 1.97 0.87 13.04
C ALA A 172 2.82 1.88 13.82
N ALA A 173 3.74 2.57 13.14
CA ALA A 173 4.57 3.62 13.72
C ALA A 173 3.74 4.84 14.17
N ALA A 174 2.78 5.26 13.34
CA ALA A 174 1.89 6.37 13.67
C ALA A 174 1.02 6.06 14.91
N LEU A 175 0.48 4.84 14.99
CA LEU A 175 -0.29 4.39 16.14
C LEU A 175 0.57 4.29 17.40
N ALA A 176 1.77 3.69 17.32
CA ALA A 176 2.68 3.60 18.46
C ALA A 176 3.09 4.98 18.99
N LYS A 177 3.35 5.94 18.08
CA LYS A 177 3.62 7.34 18.42
C LYS A 177 2.46 8.00 19.14
N ALA A 178 1.23 7.78 18.67
CA ALA A 178 0.03 8.38 19.23
C ALA A 178 -0.26 7.87 20.66
N VAL A 179 -0.14 6.55 20.88
CA VAL A 179 -0.47 5.95 22.17
C VAL A 179 0.72 5.85 23.14
N ARG A 180 1.96 6.08 22.66
CA ARG A 180 3.20 5.96 23.44
C ARG A 180 3.36 4.59 24.10
N LYS A 181 2.94 3.55 23.40
CA LYS A 181 3.03 2.13 23.81
C LYS A 181 3.43 1.29 22.60
N PRO A 182 3.99 0.10 22.80
CA PRO A 182 4.15 -0.86 21.71
C PRO A 182 2.80 -1.18 21.08
N VAL A 183 2.76 -1.14 19.75
CA VAL A 183 1.56 -1.46 18.97
C VAL A 183 1.84 -2.59 17.99
N LYS A 184 0.98 -3.61 18.01
CA LYS A 184 0.89 -4.62 16.97
C LYS A 184 -0.26 -4.27 16.04
N LEU A 185 0.05 -3.80 14.86
CA LEU A 185 -0.94 -3.58 13.79
C LEU A 185 -1.23 -4.90 13.08
N ILE A 186 -2.50 -5.17 12.84
CA ILE A 186 -2.95 -6.28 12.01
C ILE A 186 -4.05 -5.75 11.08
N TRP A 187 -3.83 -5.88 9.77
CA TRP A 187 -4.89 -5.71 8.79
C TRP A 187 -5.75 -6.98 8.75
N THR A 188 -7.06 -6.84 8.64
CA THR A 188 -7.90 -7.99 8.29
C THR A 188 -7.75 -8.32 6.80
N ARG A 189 -8.25 -9.49 6.39
CA ARG A 189 -8.29 -9.84 4.97
C ARG A 189 -9.13 -8.84 4.17
N GLU A 190 -10.23 -8.39 4.74
CA GLU A 190 -11.13 -7.40 4.15
C GLU A 190 -10.41 -6.05 3.97
N ASP A 191 -9.63 -5.60 4.94
CA ASP A 191 -8.83 -4.37 4.82
C ASP A 191 -7.83 -4.48 3.67
N ASP A 192 -7.11 -5.58 3.61
CA ASP A 192 -6.08 -5.80 2.61
C ASP A 192 -6.67 -5.89 1.18
N MET A 193 -7.86 -6.50 1.05
CA MET A 193 -8.57 -6.58 -0.24
C MET A 193 -9.23 -5.28 -0.67
N GLN A 194 -9.71 -4.46 0.27
CA GLN A 194 -10.46 -3.24 -0.05
C GLN A 194 -9.59 -1.99 -0.10
N TYR A 195 -8.57 -1.93 0.74
CA TYR A 195 -7.75 -0.72 0.95
C TYR A 195 -6.27 -0.94 0.64
N GLY A 196 -5.87 -2.17 0.34
CA GLY A 196 -4.51 -2.49 -0.02
C GLY A 196 -4.10 -1.91 -1.37
N GLN A 197 -2.79 -1.88 -1.61
CA GLN A 197 -2.28 -1.53 -2.92
C GLN A 197 -2.44 -2.71 -3.89
N PHE A 198 -2.89 -2.41 -5.10
CA PHE A 198 -3.07 -3.39 -6.18
C PHE A 198 -1.93 -3.28 -7.19
N ARG A 199 -1.70 -4.35 -7.94
CA ARG A 199 -0.96 -4.26 -9.20
C ARG A 199 -1.75 -3.37 -10.14
N PRO A 200 -1.10 -2.42 -10.82
CA PRO A 200 -1.81 -1.46 -11.66
C PRO A 200 -2.44 -2.12 -12.89
N ILE A 201 -3.55 -1.56 -13.31
CA ILE A 201 -4.11 -1.78 -14.64
C ILE A 201 -3.09 -1.39 -15.71
N CYS A 202 -2.94 -2.16 -16.75
CA CYS A 202 -2.07 -1.81 -17.86
C CYS A 202 -2.60 -2.30 -19.20
N LEU A 203 -2.16 -1.63 -20.27
CA LEU A 203 -2.36 -2.01 -21.66
C LEU A 203 -1.00 -2.08 -22.34
N GLN A 204 -0.76 -3.16 -23.06
CA GLN A 204 0.48 -3.42 -23.81
C GLN A 204 0.13 -3.61 -25.27
N HIS A 205 0.77 -2.84 -26.16
CA HIS A 205 0.68 -3.00 -27.60
C HIS A 205 2.03 -3.47 -28.12
N LEU A 206 2.04 -4.62 -28.74
CA LEU A 206 3.24 -5.28 -29.25
C LEU A 206 3.16 -5.45 -30.76
N GLN A 207 4.28 -5.22 -31.44
CA GLN A 207 4.46 -5.49 -32.85
C GLN A 207 5.75 -6.27 -33.08
N ALA A 208 5.72 -7.27 -33.96
CA ALA A 208 6.87 -8.08 -34.33
C ALA A 208 6.78 -8.52 -35.79
#